data_a1f4d4f80eb691ed03b0667e6be39660
#
_entry.id   a1f4d4f80eb691ed03b0667e6be39660
#
_cell.length_a   1.000
_cell.length_b   1.000
_cell.length_c   1.000
_cell.angle_alpha   90.00
_cell.angle_beta   90.00
_cell.angle_gamma   90.00
#
_symmetry.space_group_name_H-M   'P 1'
#
loop_
_entity.id
_entity.type
_entity.pdbx_description
1 polymer ?
#
loop_
_entity_poly.entity_id
_entity_poly.type
_entity_poly.pdbx_seq_one_letter_code
_entity_poly.pdbx_strand_id
1 'polypeptide(L)' 'MSGLFTFDTTHHALWAEEVAGEAGIPVEVVPAPPGAHARCNLALATLPDEVQRLGGELERAGVPFGLYVQG' A
#
# COMPACT_ATOMS: atom_id res chain seq x y z
N MET A 1 -2.97 -15.77 -1.27
CA MET A 1 -2.56 -14.65 -2.13
C MET A 1 -2.65 -13.36 -1.33
N SER A 2 -1.60 -12.57 -1.33
CA SER A 2 -1.59 -11.29 -0.63
C SER A 2 -1.12 -10.20 -1.56
N GLY A 3 -1.65 -8.99 -1.36
CA GLY A 3 -1.27 -7.83 -2.14
C GLY A 3 -0.51 -6.84 -1.28
N LEU A 4 0.54 -6.27 -1.84
CA LEU A 4 1.32 -5.23 -1.19
C LEU A 4 1.23 -3.97 -2.01
N PHE A 5 1.02 -2.85 -1.33
CA PHE A 5 1.04 -1.54 -1.97
C PHE A 5 2.44 -0.97 -1.82
N THR A 6 3.05 -0.61 -2.94
CA THR A 6 4.42 -0.10 -2.97
C THR A 6 4.40 1.37 -3.36
N PHE A 7 5.46 2.09 -3.00
CA PHE A 7 5.50 3.54 -3.14
C PHE A 7 6.87 3.99 -3.62
N ASP A 8 6.91 5.17 -4.23
CA ASP A 8 8.17 5.76 -4.70
C ASP A 8 8.96 6.42 -3.58
N THR A 9 8.30 6.86 -2.53
CA THR A 9 8.94 7.54 -1.40
C THR A 9 8.35 7.08 -0.08
N THR A 10 9.13 7.20 0.98
CA THR A 10 8.64 6.92 2.34
C THR A 10 7.49 7.85 2.71
N HIS A 11 7.53 9.10 2.23
CA HIS A 11 6.45 10.05 2.47
C HIS A 11 5.11 9.53 1.92
N HIS A 12 5.12 8.98 0.71
CA HIS A 12 3.91 8.41 0.12
C HIS A 12 3.42 7.19 0.90
N ALA A 13 4.34 6.36 1.39
CA ALA A 13 3.95 5.20 2.20
C ALA A 13 3.26 5.61 3.49
N LEU A 14 3.78 6.63 4.17
CA LEU A 14 3.19 7.12 5.42
C LEU A 14 1.85 7.81 5.16
N TRP A 15 1.75 8.55 4.05
CA TRP A 15 0.49 9.17 3.65
C TRP A 15 -0.58 8.10 3.38
N ALA A 16 -0.19 7.03 2.68
CA ALA A 16 -1.11 5.93 2.40
C ALA A 16 -1.58 5.25 3.68
N GLU A 17 -0.69 5.09 4.66
CA GLU A 17 -1.06 4.52 5.96
C GLU A 17 -2.12 5.39 6.65
N GLU A 18 -1.94 6.70 6.60
CA GLU A 18 -2.90 7.63 7.18
C GLU A 18 -4.26 7.55 6.48
N VAL A 19 -4.26 7.50 5.15
CA VAL A 19 -5.51 7.35 4.38
C VAL A 19 -6.22 6.06 4.77
N ALA A 20 -5.47 4.96 4.89
CA ALA A 20 -6.06 3.68 5.29
C ALA A 20 -6.67 3.76 6.68
N GLY A 21 -5.97 4.41 7.61
CA GLY A 21 -6.49 4.58 8.97
C GLY A 21 -7.78 5.36 9.02
N GLU A 22 -7.86 6.44 8.23
CA GLU A 22 -9.08 7.25 8.16
C GLU A 22 -10.25 6.48 7.53
N ALA A 23 -9.96 5.58 6.60
CA ALA A 23 -10.98 4.76 5.95
C ALA A 23 -11.35 3.51 6.76
N GLY A 24 -10.67 3.26 7.88
CA GLY A 24 -10.92 2.08 8.69
C GLY A 24 -10.41 0.79 8.07
N ILE A 25 -9.42 0.89 7.21
CA ILE A 25 -8.85 -0.29 6.54
C ILE A 25 -7.61 -0.74 7.31
N PRO A 26 -7.58 -1.99 7.80
CA PRO A 26 -6.39 -2.49 8.51
C PRO A 26 -5.22 -2.66 7.56
N VAL A 27 -4.08 -2.07 7.93
CA VAL A 27 -2.85 -2.19 7.15
C VAL A 27 -1.68 -2.42 8.09
N GLU A 28 -0.62 -2.98 7.54
CA GLU A 28 0.64 -3.16 8.26
C GLU A 28 1.76 -2.65 7.37
N VAL A 29 2.65 -1.85 7.95
CA VAL A 29 3.85 -1.40 7.24
C VAL A 29 4.87 -2.53 7.28
N VAL A 30 5.32 -2.96 6.12
CA VAL A 30 6.26 -4.07 5.98
C VAL A 30 7.38 -3.65 5.03
N PRO A 31 8.53 -4.34 5.07
CA PRO A 31 9.58 -4.10 4.09
C PRO A 31 9.10 -4.47 2.69
N ALA A 32 9.44 -3.65 1.69
CA ALA A 32 9.12 -3.98 0.32
C ALA A 32 9.95 -5.19 -0.12
N PRO A 33 9.33 -6.19 -0.77
CA PRO A 33 10.09 -7.37 -1.21
C PRO A 33 11.01 -7.03 -2.37
N PRO A 34 12.11 -7.78 -2.54
CA PRO A 34 13.09 -7.48 -3.59
C PRO A 34 12.51 -7.44 -5.00
N GLY A 35 11.47 -8.23 -5.27
CA GLY A 35 10.86 -8.27 -6.60
C GLY A 35 9.87 -7.16 -6.89
N ALA A 36 9.64 -6.24 -5.95
CA ALA A 36 8.57 -5.25 -6.07
C ALA A 36 8.96 -4.02 -6.90
N HIS A 37 10.22 -3.86 -7.26
CA HIS A 37 10.72 -2.70 -8.01
C HIS A 37 10.32 -1.36 -7.39
N ALA A 38 10.16 -1.32 -6.07
CA ALA A 38 9.78 -0.11 -5.38
C ALA A 38 11.01 0.71 -5.02
N ARG A 39 10.91 2.03 -5.17
CA ARG A 39 11.99 2.93 -4.76
C ARG A 39 12.04 3.11 -3.25
N CYS A 40 10.90 2.98 -2.60
CA CYS A 40 10.79 3.05 -1.16
C CYS A 40 10.98 1.64 -0.59
N ASN A 41 11.66 1.55 0.55
CA ASN A 41 11.86 0.26 1.22
C ASN A 41 10.65 -0.22 1.99
N LEU A 42 9.58 0.58 2.04
CA LEU A 42 8.38 0.25 2.78
C LEU A 42 7.23 -0.06 1.85
N ALA A 43 6.39 -0.99 2.26
CA ALA A 43 5.16 -1.33 1.57
C ALA A 43 4.04 -1.44 2.60
N LEU A 44 2.80 -1.39 2.14
CA LEU A 44 1.65 -1.63 3.00
C LEU A 44 1.02 -2.96 2.63
N ALA A 45 0.85 -3.80 3.63
CA ALA A 45 0.12 -5.05 3.49
C ALA A 45 -1.28 -4.85 4.03
N THR A 46 -2.29 -5.40 3.35
CA THR A 46 -3.66 -5.37 3.83
C THR A 46 -4.31 -6.74 3.58
N LEU A 47 -5.52 -6.90 4.11
CA LEU A 47 -6.26 -8.14 3.91
C LEU A 47 -6.66 -8.30 2.43
N PRO A 48 -6.68 -9.52 1.90
CA PRO A 48 -6.99 -9.74 0.49
C PRO A 48 -8.29 -9.08 0.01
N ASP A 49 -9.31 -9.10 0.85
CA ASP A 49 -10.61 -8.50 0.50
C ASP A 49 -10.66 -6.99 0.69
N GLU A 50 -9.59 -6.38 1.20
CA GLU A 50 -9.50 -4.93 1.36
C GLU A 50 -8.66 -4.27 0.27
N VAL A 51 -8.00 -5.06 -0.60
CA VAL A 51 -7.08 -4.52 -1.60
C VAL A 51 -7.76 -3.52 -2.54
N GLN A 52 -8.94 -3.88 -3.07
CA GLN A 52 -9.65 -2.99 -3.98
C GLN A 52 -10.12 -1.72 -3.28
N ARG A 53 -10.60 -1.87 -2.06
CA ARG A 53 -11.08 -0.73 -1.29
C ARG A 53 -9.95 0.24 -0.97
N LEU A 54 -8.80 -0.28 -0.54
CA LEU A 54 -7.64 0.56 -0.24
C LEU A 54 -7.14 1.25 -1.51
N GLY A 55 -7.05 0.53 -2.62
CA GLY A 55 -6.65 1.13 -3.89
C GLY A 55 -7.55 2.29 -4.29
N GLY A 56 -8.87 2.13 -4.14
CA GLY A 56 -9.82 3.19 -4.43
C GLY A 56 -9.64 4.41 -3.54
N GLU A 57 -9.40 4.19 -2.24
CA GLU A 57 -9.18 5.30 -1.30
C GLU A 57 -7.89 6.05 -1.60
N LEU A 58 -6.81 5.33 -1.94
CA LEU A 58 -5.55 5.96 -2.30
C LEU A 58 -5.68 6.78 -3.57
N GLU A 59 -6.40 6.26 -4.57
CA GLU A 59 -6.63 6.99 -5.80
C GLU A 59 -7.42 8.28 -5.55
N ARG A 60 -8.46 8.21 -4.73
CA ARG A 60 -9.24 9.40 -4.38
C ARG A 60 -8.41 10.45 -3.65
N ALA A 61 -7.50 10.00 -2.80
CA ALA A 61 -6.62 10.91 -2.06
C ALA A 61 -5.47 11.45 -2.90
N GLY A 62 -5.22 10.86 -4.06
CA GLY A 62 -4.13 11.27 -4.93
C GLY A 62 -2.79 10.70 -4.54
N VAL A 63 -2.76 9.60 -3.78
CA VAL A 63 -1.52 8.95 -3.37
C VAL A 63 -1.05 8.04 -4.49
N PRO A 64 0.13 8.27 -5.09
CA PRO A 64 0.65 7.36 -6.10
C PRO A 64 1.10 6.05 -5.45
N PHE A 65 0.76 4.93 -6.07
CA PHE A 65 1.14 3.63 -5.55
C PHE A 65 1.29 2.62 -6.68
N GLY A 66 2.04 1.55 -6.39
CA GLY A 66 2.07 0.35 -7.21
C GLY A 66 1.48 -0.80 -6.44
N LEU A 67 1.05 -1.84 -7.12
CA LEU A 67 0.49 -3.03 -6.49
C LEU A 67 1.34 -4.23 -6.86
N TYR A 68 1.88 -4.90 -5.85
CA TYR A 68 2.69 -6.12 -5.99
C TYR A 68 1.90 -7.28 -5.42
N VAL A 69 1.56 -8.25 -6.25
CA VAL A 69 0.77 -9.40 -5.84
C VAL A 69 1.69 -10.62 -5.70
N GLN A 70 1.69 -11.20 -4.51
CA GLN A 70 2.39 -12.44 -4.23
C GLN A 70 1.37 -13.58 -4.30
N GLY A 71 1.61 -14.50 -5.19
CA GLY A 71 0.69 -15.58 -5.39
C GLY A 71 1.11 -16.88 -4.80
#